data_6cefeb8cb14e8692629e50b752cf30a8
#
_entry.id   6cefeb8cb14e8692629e50b752cf30a8
#
_cell.length_a   1.000
_cell.length_b   1.000
_cell.length_c   1.000
_cell.angle_alpha   90.00
_cell.angle_beta   90.00
_cell.angle_gamma   90.00
#
_symmetry.space_group_name_H-M   'P 1'
#
loop_
_entity.id
_entity.type
_entity.pdbx_description
1 polymer ?
#
loop_
_entity_poly.entity_id
_entity_poly.type
_entity_poly.pdbx_seq_one_letter_code
_entity_poly.pdbx_strand_id
1 'polypeptide(L)'
;MSRRKSNQYFHVYILISQGSEHLVKLGEANNLSRTRSLARMGYAGRRDWMHVASFPMKSNYAAIALESLVIAKLSSQGHKLSRMSWTNRINGKPSYADECLSCSSDHAITVANEMAYLLEEHI
;
A
#
# COMPACT_ATOMS: atom_id res chain seq x y z
N MET A 1 -15.51 22.10 16.89
CA MET A 1 -15.14 21.81 16.55
C MET A 1 -14.78 21.15 15.67
N SER A 2 -14.62 20.96 15.16
CA SER A 2 -14.43 20.33 14.23
C SER A 2 -13.24 19.90 13.88
N ARG A 3 -12.47 19.72 14.34
CA ARG A 3 -11.44 19.33 14.14
C ARG A 3 -11.22 18.20 13.59
N ARG A 4 -11.79 17.44 13.60
CA ARG A 4 -11.72 16.29 13.14
C ARG A 4 -11.67 16.15 11.76
N LYS A 5 -11.89 17.03 10.98
CA LYS A 5 -11.88 16.94 9.60
C LYS A 5 -10.56 16.59 9.04
N SER A 6 -9.49 16.97 9.69
CA SER A 6 -8.17 16.64 9.22
C SER A 6 -7.95 15.13 9.16
N ASN A 7 -8.81 14.37 9.81
CA ASN A 7 -8.67 12.92 9.80
C ASN A 7 -9.38 12.28 8.62
N GLN A 8 -9.92 13.12 7.74
CA GLN A 8 -10.64 12.63 6.58
C GLN A 8 -9.77 12.44 5.37
N TYR A 9 -8.49 12.69 5.49
CA TYR A 9 -7.61 12.50 4.35
C TYR A 9 -7.46 11.00 4.06
N PHE A 10 -7.38 10.71 2.78
CA PHE A 10 -7.11 9.37 2.32
C PHE A 10 -5.62 9.27 2.04
N HIS A 11 -5.06 8.11 2.26
CA HIS A 11 -3.62 7.90 2.13
C HIS A 11 -3.33 6.73 1.21
N VAL A 12 -2.31 6.89 0.40
CA VAL A 12 -1.67 5.74 -0.23
C VAL A 12 -0.48 5.42 0.65
N TYR A 13 -0.36 4.17 1.08
CA TYR A 13 0.70 3.78 1.99
C TYR A 13 1.56 2.70 1.38
N ILE A 14 2.81 2.66 1.81
CA ILE A 14 3.77 1.65 1.37
C ILE A 14 4.25 0.92 2.62
N LEU A 15 4.11 -0.40 2.60
CA LEU A 15 4.55 -1.27 3.68
C LEU A 15 5.61 -2.20 3.16
N ILE A 16 6.51 -2.62 4.04
CA ILE A 16 7.47 -3.67 3.73
C ILE A 16 7.31 -4.80 4.73
N SER A 17 7.68 -6.00 4.30
CA SER A 17 7.82 -7.13 5.22
C SER A 17 9.28 -7.14 5.64
N GLN A 18 9.53 -6.93 6.93
CA GLN A 18 10.90 -6.78 7.42
C GLN A 18 11.75 -8.03 7.24
N GLY A 19 11.13 -9.19 7.25
CA GLY A 19 11.85 -10.44 7.10
C GLY A 19 12.06 -10.88 5.67
N SER A 20 11.67 -10.06 4.70
CA SER A 20 11.81 -10.41 3.29
C SER A 20 12.25 -9.17 2.52
N GLU A 21 13.48 -9.18 2.04
CA GLU A 21 13.98 -8.11 1.21
C GLU A 21 13.05 -7.88 0.07
N HIS A 22 12.73 -6.83 -0.39
CA HIS A 22 11.97 -6.59 -1.61
C HIS A 22 10.55 -7.13 -1.61
N LEU A 23 9.90 -7.22 -0.46
CA LEU A 23 8.48 -7.52 -0.44
C LEU A 23 7.74 -6.27 0.04
N VAL A 24 7.05 -5.64 -0.89
CA VAL A 24 6.38 -4.36 -0.69
C VAL A 24 4.90 -4.52 -0.93
N LYS A 25 4.08 -3.86 -0.13
CA LYS A 25 2.64 -3.81 -0.35
C LYS A 25 2.21 -2.35 -0.46
N LEU A 26 1.40 -2.07 -1.47
CA LEU A 26 0.75 -0.78 -1.62
C LEU A 26 -0.71 -0.92 -1.24
N GLY A 27 -1.29 0.14 -0.70
CA GLY A 27 -2.69 0.16 -0.40
C GLY A 27 -3.18 1.57 -0.18
N GLU A 28 -4.49 1.73 -0.06
CA GLU A 28 -5.06 3.01 0.29
C GLU A 28 -6.00 2.83 1.48
N ALA A 29 -6.07 3.85 2.30
CA ALA A 29 -6.91 3.80 3.48
C ALA A 29 -7.16 5.22 3.95
N ASN A 30 -8.24 5.41 4.70
CA ASN A 30 -8.53 6.73 5.23
C ASN A 30 -7.94 6.95 6.62
N ASN A 31 -7.15 5.99 7.12
CA ASN A 31 -6.36 6.19 8.33
C ASN A 31 -5.18 5.22 8.28
N LEU A 32 -4.21 5.43 9.15
CA LEU A 32 -2.97 4.68 9.10
C LEU A 32 -2.90 3.51 10.07
N SER A 33 -4.04 3.08 10.62
CA SER A 33 -4.05 1.92 11.50
C SER A 33 -4.05 0.61 10.71
N ARG A 34 -4.17 0.70 9.39
CA ARG A 34 -4.25 -0.48 8.52
C ARG A 34 -3.03 -1.39 8.62
N THR A 35 -1.85 -0.80 8.80
CA THR A 35 -0.62 -1.59 8.90
C THR A 35 -0.68 -2.60 10.03
N ARG A 36 -1.15 -2.15 11.20
CA ARG A 36 -1.24 -3.04 12.35
C ARG A 36 -2.23 -4.16 12.10
N SER A 37 -3.35 -3.84 11.47
CA SER A 37 -4.36 -4.84 11.15
C SER A 37 -3.81 -5.89 10.20
N LEU A 38 -3.09 -5.46 9.17
CA LEU A 38 -2.53 -6.39 8.19
C LEU A 38 -1.51 -7.32 8.83
N ALA A 39 -0.67 -6.80 9.72
CA ALA A 39 0.30 -7.63 10.41
C ALA A 39 -0.40 -8.64 11.30
N ARG A 40 -1.45 -8.23 11.98
CA ARG A 40 -2.18 -9.12 12.88
C ARG A 40 -2.89 -10.22 12.12
N MET A 41 -3.46 -9.90 10.95
CA MET A 41 -4.12 -10.89 10.11
C MET A 41 -3.14 -11.85 9.45
N GLY A 42 -1.88 -11.47 9.31
CA GLY A 42 -0.90 -12.27 8.60
C GLY A 42 -1.00 -12.10 7.10
N TYR A 43 -1.27 -10.89 6.63
CA TYR A 43 -1.46 -10.61 5.21
C TYR A 43 -0.30 -11.17 4.38
N ALA A 44 -0.63 -11.87 3.32
CA ALA A 44 0.34 -12.51 2.43
C ALA A 44 1.25 -13.50 3.18
N GLY A 45 0.78 -14.03 4.31
CA GLY A 45 1.56 -14.96 5.12
C GLY A 45 2.62 -14.31 5.97
N ARG A 46 2.62 -12.97 6.11
CA ARG A 46 3.65 -12.25 6.84
C ARG A 46 3.04 -11.50 8.01
N ARG A 47 3.75 -11.44 9.11
CA ARG A 47 3.29 -10.75 10.31
C ARG A 47 4.18 -9.57 10.69
N ASP A 48 5.16 -9.28 9.85
CA ASP A 48 6.18 -8.29 10.14
C ASP A 48 6.06 -7.04 9.26
N TRP A 49 4.85 -6.69 8.86
CA TRP A 49 4.61 -5.52 8.04
C TRP A 49 4.99 -4.26 8.79
N MET A 50 5.70 -3.38 8.11
CA MET A 50 6.14 -2.12 8.66
C MET A 50 5.81 -1.01 7.68
N HIS A 51 5.25 0.08 8.19
CA HIS A 51 4.91 1.24 7.41
C HIS A 51 6.17 2.05 7.13
N VAL A 52 6.43 2.35 5.85
CA VAL A 52 7.62 3.11 5.48
C VAL A 52 7.30 4.44 4.81
N ALA A 53 6.11 4.60 4.23
CA ALA A 53 5.75 5.86 3.60
C ALA A 53 4.25 5.96 3.47
N SER A 54 3.74 7.20 3.48
CA SER A 54 2.34 7.45 3.17
C SER A 54 2.24 8.75 2.40
N PHE A 55 1.24 8.81 1.52
CA PHE A 55 1.01 9.95 0.66
C PHE A 55 -0.43 10.39 0.88
N PRO A 56 -0.66 11.48 1.65
CA PRO A 56 -2.03 11.94 1.88
C PRO A 56 -2.60 12.52 0.59
N MET A 57 -3.83 12.14 0.31
CA MET A 57 -4.53 12.56 -0.90
C MET A 57 -5.82 13.26 -0.49
N LYS A 58 -6.32 14.13 -1.34
CA LYS A 58 -7.48 14.95 -1.00
C LYS A 58 -8.78 14.19 -1.09
N SER A 59 -8.81 13.09 -1.82
CA SER A 59 -10.04 12.33 -2.00
C SER A 59 -9.74 10.85 -2.14
N ASN A 60 -10.77 10.05 -1.95
CA ASN A 60 -10.66 8.62 -2.16
C ASN A 60 -10.31 8.32 -3.61
N TYR A 61 -10.89 9.06 -4.54
CA TYR A 61 -10.60 8.85 -5.96
C TYR A 61 -9.13 9.12 -6.27
N ALA A 62 -8.58 10.18 -5.69
CA ALA A 62 -7.16 10.49 -5.92
C ALA A 62 -6.27 9.40 -5.33
N ALA A 63 -6.63 8.88 -4.16
CA ALA A 63 -5.84 7.82 -3.53
C ALA A 63 -5.87 6.55 -4.37
N ILE A 64 -7.05 6.16 -4.86
CA ILE A 64 -7.18 4.99 -5.71
C ILE A 64 -6.39 5.18 -7.01
N ALA A 65 -6.46 6.38 -7.58
CA ALA A 65 -5.73 6.67 -8.81
C ALA A 65 -4.22 6.55 -8.60
N LEU A 66 -3.72 7.10 -7.49
CA LEU A 66 -2.29 7.03 -7.21
C LEU A 66 -1.85 5.59 -7.01
N GLU A 67 -2.58 4.84 -6.21
CA GLU A 67 -2.26 3.44 -5.97
C GLU A 67 -2.20 2.67 -7.29
N SER A 68 -3.20 2.87 -8.14
CA SER A 68 -3.27 2.18 -9.43
C SER A 68 -2.11 2.54 -10.33
N LEU A 69 -1.74 3.81 -10.37
CA LEU A 69 -0.63 4.25 -11.21
C LEU A 69 0.69 3.67 -10.74
N VAL A 70 0.92 3.63 -9.44
CA VAL A 70 2.16 3.09 -8.88
C VAL A 70 2.25 1.59 -9.19
N ILE A 71 1.16 0.87 -8.96
CA ILE A 71 1.14 -0.57 -9.23
C ILE A 71 1.37 -0.83 -10.71
N ALA A 72 0.71 -0.05 -11.58
CA ALA A 72 0.88 -0.22 -13.02
C ALA A 72 2.32 0.03 -13.45
N LYS A 73 2.94 1.07 -12.91
CA LYS A 73 4.32 1.39 -13.25
C LYS A 73 5.26 0.29 -12.79
N LEU A 74 5.12 -0.16 -11.54
CA LEU A 74 5.96 -1.21 -11.01
C LEU A 74 5.71 -2.54 -11.75
N SER A 75 4.47 -2.79 -12.14
CA SER A 75 4.14 -3.98 -12.93
C SER A 75 4.83 -3.95 -14.29
N SER A 76 4.86 -2.77 -14.92
CA SER A 76 5.50 -2.64 -16.23
C SER A 76 7.01 -2.87 -16.13
N GLN A 77 7.56 -2.73 -14.94
CA GLN A 77 8.98 -2.96 -14.68
C GLN A 77 9.25 -4.40 -14.22
N GLY A 78 8.22 -5.25 -14.20
CA GLY A 78 8.40 -6.65 -13.85
C GLY A 78 8.33 -6.93 -12.36
N HIS A 79 7.87 -5.99 -11.55
CA HIS A 79 7.89 -6.16 -10.08
C HIS A 79 6.61 -6.75 -9.50
N LYS A 80 5.53 -6.85 -10.27
CA LYS A 80 4.27 -7.35 -9.73
C LYS A 80 4.37 -8.84 -9.41
N LEU A 81 4.02 -9.19 -8.19
CA LEU A 81 4.00 -10.59 -7.80
C LEU A 81 2.66 -11.21 -8.15
N SER A 82 2.69 -12.52 -8.39
CA SER A 82 1.46 -13.27 -8.63
C SER A 82 0.62 -13.26 -7.37
N ARG A 83 -0.68 -13.46 -7.54
CA ARG A 83 -1.60 -13.59 -6.43
C ARG A 83 -1.09 -14.67 -5.46
N MET A 84 -1.02 -14.32 -4.18
CA MET A 84 -0.55 -15.23 -3.16
C MET A 84 -1.69 -15.61 -2.24
N SER A 85 -1.85 -16.92 -1.99
CA SER A 85 -2.87 -17.35 -1.06
C SER A 85 -2.30 -17.33 0.36
N TRP A 86 -3.16 -16.99 1.33
CA TRP A 86 -2.76 -16.96 2.73
C TRP A 86 -3.99 -17.20 3.59
N THR A 87 -3.78 -17.50 4.86
CA THR A 87 -4.87 -17.73 5.79
C THR A 87 -4.90 -16.61 6.81
N ASN A 88 -6.07 -15.97 6.94
CA ASN A 88 -6.27 -14.91 7.91
C ASN A 88 -6.20 -15.48 9.31
N ARG A 89 -5.26 -15.02 10.12
CA ARG A 89 -5.01 -15.57 11.43
C ARG A 89 -6.09 -15.21 12.45
N ILE A 90 -6.90 -14.22 12.15
CA ILE A 90 -7.95 -13.80 13.07
C ILE A 90 -9.19 -14.66 12.91
N ASN A 91 -9.62 -14.88 11.67
CA ASN A 91 -10.85 -15.62 11.44
C ASN A 91 -10.65 -17.00 10.78
N GLY A 92 -9.41 -17.36 10.48
CA GLY A 92 -9.09 -18.67 9.92
C GLY A 92 -9.49 -18.88 8.47
N LYS A 93 -9.93 -17.84 7.79
CA LYS A 93 -10.42 -17.98 6.42
C LYS A 93 -9.32 -17.75 5.40
N PRO A 94 -9.39 -18.48 4.27
CA PRO A 94 -8.41 -18.26 3.20
C PRO A 94 -8.65 -16.92 2.52
N SER A 95 -7.60 -16.33 2.00
CA SER A 95 -7.68 -15.07 1.29
C SER A 95 -6.55 -15.00 0.27
N TYR A 96 -6.50 -13.92 -0.50
CA TYR A 96 -5.49 -13.73 -1.52
C TYR A 96 -4.89 -12.34 -1.40
N ALA A 97 -3.60 -12.24 -1.70
CA ALA A 97 -2.90 -10.97 -1.73
C ALA A 97 -2.58 -10.62 -3.18
N ASP A 98 -3.12 -9.51 -3.64
CA ASP A 98 -2.99 -9.08 -5.04
C ASP A 98 -2.14 -7.83 -5.21
N GLU A 99 -1.71 -7.21 -4.13
CA GLU A 99 -1.07 -5.90 -4.20
C GLU A 99 0.36 -5.92 -3.69
N CYS A 100 1.04 -7.05 -3.87
CA CYS A 100 2.42 -7.19 -3.45
C CYS A 100 3.36 -7.06 -4.64
N LEU A 101 4.52 -6.47 -4.37
CA LEU A 101 5.50 -6.18 -5.40
C LEU A 101 6.87 -6.59 -4.91
N SER A 102 7.71 -7.03 -5.86
CA SER A 102 9.05 -7.49 -5.56
C SER A 102 10.04 -6.39 -5.97
N CYS A 103 10.23 -5.42 -5.09
CA CYS A 103 11.18 -4.34 -5.32
C CYS A 103 11.56 -3.75 -3.97
N SER A 104 12.58 -2.90 -3.96
CA SER A 104 12.98 -2.25 -2.72
C SER A 104 11.96 -1.18 -2.36
N SER A 105 11.88 -0.85 -1.07
CA SER A 105 11.01 0.23 -0.62
C SER A 105 11.44 1.56 -1.22
N ASP A 106 12.75 1.79 -1.37
CA ASP A 106 13.23 3.03 -1.96
C ASP A 106 12.73 3.20 -3.39
N HIS A 107 12.73 2.12 -4.16
CA HIS A 107 12.24 2.21 -5.54
C HIS A 107 10.73 2.46 -5.56
N ALA A 108 9.99 1.79 -4.70
CA ALA A 108 8.55 1.98 -4.63
C ALA A 108 8.21 3.43 -4.24
N ILE A 109 8.96 3.98 -3.29
CA ILE A 109 8.75 5.36 -2.85
C ILE A 109 9.07 6.34 -3.99
N THR A 110 10.15 6.08 -4.72
CA THR A 110 10.52 6.93 -5.86
C THR A 110 9.41 6.94 -6.90
N VAL A 111 8.89 5.77 -7.25
CA VAL A 111 7.81 5.68 -8.23
C VAL A 111 6.56 6.38 -7.71
N ALA A 112 6.25 6.20 -6.43
CA ALA A 112 5.07 6.85 -5.85
C ALA A 112 5.18 8.36 -5.89
N ASN A 113 6.37 8.90 -5.62
CA ASN A 113 6.57 10.35 -5.70
C ASN A 113 6.39 10.84 -7.13
N GLU A 114 6.90 10.11 -8.12
CA GLU A 114 6.75 10.47 -9.52
C GLU A 114 5.28 10.48 -9.94
N MET A 115 4.55 9.45 -9.55
CA MET A 115 3.14 9.35 -9.92
C MET A 115 2.30 10.38 -9.22
N ALA A 116 2.60 10.68 -7.96
CA ALA A 116 1.89 11.72 -7.22
C ALA A 116 2.09 13.08 -7.88
N TYR A 117 3.30 13.35 -8.31
CA TYR A 117 3.60 14.61 -9.00
C TYR A 117 2.80 14.71 -10.31
N LEU A 118 2.75 13.62 -11.06
CA LEU A 118 1.99 13.61 -12.31
C LEU A 118 0.50 13.82 -12.06
N LEU A 119 -0.04 13.25 -11.00
CA LEU A 119 -1.45 13.45 -10.68
C LEU A 119 -1.73 14.92 -10.36
N GLU A 120 -0.85 15.57 -9.61
CA GLU A 120 -1.03 16.97 -9.29
C GLU A 120 -1.00 17.84 -10.53
N GLU A 121 -0.14 17.50 -11.48
CA GLU A 121 -0.02 18.28 -12.71
C GLU A 121 -1.26 18.18 -13.58
N HIS A 122 -1.96 17.07 -13.52
CA HIS A 122 -3.06 16.81 -14.47
C HIS A 122 -4.43 16.78 -13.81
N ILE A 123 -4.49 17.07 -12.55
CA ILE A 123 -5.76 17.21 -11.84
C ILE A 123 -5.88 18.63 -11.29
#